data_77b38262c4b10c3cb443c810df7c1c30
#
_entry.id   77b38262c4b10c3cb443c810df7c1c30
#
_cell.length_a   1.000
_cell.length_b   1.000
_cell.length_c   1.000
_cell.angle_alpha   90.00
_cell.angle_beta   90.00
_cell.angle_gamma   90.00
#
_symmetry.space_group_name_H-M   'P 1'
#
loop_
_entity.id
_entity.type
_entity.pdbx_description
1 polymer ?
#
loop_
_entity_poly.entity_id
_entity_poly.type
_entity_poly.pdbx_seq_one_letter_code
_entity_poly.pdbx_strand_id
1 'polypeptide(L)'
;MYYTKYRPQKFSEMGSDNEIADVISKQVKSGKTAHAYLMVGPRGTGKTTIARILAKALNCEKLKPNGDPCDKCSNCVSIREGSFIDLIEIDAASNRGIDDIRDLKDKIKLAPTMGRNKVYIIDEVHMLTTEAFNALLKTLEEPPKKTTFVLCTTEEHKVPATIKSRCQVCKFKRPTVKQVVSVLKSVAISEGIDISQEDLMKIAEASMGDYRGASVLLEQVYEGDVDVNTLLNLSSKKKYVECVGYLLKSDAKKALDVVSDVYSEGIDLYVWVGELLKYLRSMLLIKSGISDPSTDTTVEILDEINDQVKKTDLKWLVKTINVLMEAHKNIRSSFITQLPVEIAVVEICSSGKSDSKDAEENSKSPDSGKKSESEKDYSTPKNTKIIDSVDDDKKNGKNEVKDSVAKKGKTESVKEYSEDNSKDDKKESPIVPFKKIEKDWNKFVKESKDLNHSLMALLTLCKPINVEGRSIIAEVFYPF
;
A
#
# COMPACT_ATOMS: atom_id res chain seq x y z
N MET A 1 -0.78 -15.42 -18.60
CA MET A 1 -0.46 -15.02 -17.20
C MET A 1 -0.61 -16.20 -16.27
N TYR A 2 0.52 -16.67 -15.71
CA TYR A 2 0.61 -17.88 -14.89
C TYR A 2 -0.23 -17.81 -13.62
N TYR A 3 -0.29 -16.65 -12.94
CA TYR A 3 -1.08 -16.49 -11.72
C TYR A 3 -2.60 -16.68 -11.93
N THR A 4 -3.10 -16.57 -13.16
CA THR A 4 -4.49 -16.84 -13.51
C THR A 4 -4.67 -18.31 -13.93
N LYS A 5 -3.77 -18.83 -14.77
CA LYS A 5 -3.79 -20.19 -15.32
C LYS A 5 -3.63 -21.25 -14.22
N TYR A 6 -2.72 -21.01 -13.27
CA TYR A 6 -2.39 -21.93 -12.17
C TYR A 6 -3.02 -21.55 -10.82
N ARG A 7 -4.05 -20.69 -10.85
CA ARG A 7 -4.79 -20.37 -9.63
C ARG A 7 -5.44 -21.63 -9.06
N PRO A 8 -5.21 -21.97 -7.77
CA PRO A 8 -5.84 -23.12 -7.13
C PRO A 8 -7.36 -23.12 -7.31
N GLN A 9 -7.92 -24.27 -7.61
CA GLN A 9 -9.33 -24.49 -7.87
C GLN A 9 -10.04 -25.28 -6.79
N LYS A 10 -9.30 -25.86 -5.83
CA LYS A 10 -9.76 -26.69 -4.71
C LYS A 10 -9.03 -26.30 -3.44
N PHE A 11 -9.63 -26.57 -2.28
CA PHE A 11 -8.99 -26.34 -0.98
C PHE A 11 -7.70 -27.15 -0.83
N SER A 12 -7.68 -28.40 -1.30
CA SER A 12 -6.50 -29.27 -1.26
C SER A 12 -5.31 -28.76 -2.09
N GLU A 13 -5.53 -27.84 -3.01
CA GLU A 13 -4.48 -27.22 -3.85
C GLU A 13 -3.87 -25.95 -3.20
N MET A 14 -4.42 -25.49 -2.06
CA MET A 14 -3.95 -24.27 -1.36
C MET A 14 -2.68 -24.49 -0.52
N GLY A 15 -2.09 -25.67 -0.56
CA GLY A 15 -0.94 -26.06 0.24
C GLY A 15 -1.33 -26.72 1.57
N SER A 16 -0.52 -27.69 2.01
CA SER A 16 -0.78 -28.52 3.20
C SER A 16 -0.85 -27.73 4.52
N ASP A 17 -0.27 -26.53 4.55
CA ASP A 17 -0.15 -25.72 5.76
C ASP A 17 -1.18 -24.59 5.82
N ASN A 18 -2.19 -24.62 4.94
CA ASN A 18 -3.21 -23.58 4.91
C ASN A 18 -4.38 -23.93 5.86
N GLU A 19 -4.20 -23.66 7.15
CA GLU A 19 -5.21 -23.89 8.21
C GLU A 19 -6.60 -23.34 7.85
N ILE A 20 -6.66 -22.21 7.10
CA ILE A 20 -7.92 -21.55 6.71
C ILE A 20 -8.66 -22.41 5.68
N ALA A 21 -7.94 -22.94 4.68
CA ALA A 21 -8.52 -23.82 3.68
C ALA A 21 -9.11 -25.08 4.33
N ASP A 22 -8.42 -25.65 5.31
CA ASP A 22 -8.88 -26.81 6.08
C ASP A 22 -10.12 -26.52 6.92
N VAL A 23 -10.14 -25.37 7.61
CA VAL A 23 -11.30 -24.98 8.42
C VAL A 23 -12.53 -24.77 7.55
N ILE A 24 -12.39 -24.03 6.45
CA ILE A 24 -13.50 -23.74 5.54
C ILE A 24 -13.98 -25.02 4.85
N SER A 25 -13.07 -25.90 4.41
CA SER A 25 -13.39 -27.20 3.83
C SER A 25 -14.22 -28.08 4.80
N LYS A 26 -13.82 -28.15 6.07
CA LYS A 26 -14.59 -28.86 7.13
C LYS A 26 -15.98 -28.25 7.34
N GLN A 27 -16.11 -26.92 7.32
CA GLN A 27 -17.40 -26.24 7.44
C GLN A 27 -18.32 -26.56 6.26
N VAL A 28 -17.80 -26.51 5.03
CA VAL A 28 -18.53 -26.87 3.81
C VAL A 28 -18.99 -28.34 3.87
N LYS A 29 -18.11 -29.25 4.27
CA LYS A 29 -18.42 -30.67 4.43
C LYS A 29 -19.55 -30.90 5.45
N SER A 30 -19.54 -30.17 6.56
CA SER A 30 -20.56 -30.32 7.62
C SER A 30 -21.84 -29.54 7.34
N GLY A 31 -21.90 -28.75 6.26
CA GLY A 31 -23.02 -27.85 5.97
C GLY A 31 -23.18 -26.68 6.94
N LYS A 32 -22.17 -26.42 7.78
CA LYS A 32 -22.18 -25.37 8.83
C LYS A 32 -21.28 -24.20 8.42
N THR A 33 -21.54 -23.62 7.25
CA THR A 33 -20.81 -22.46 6.76
C THR A 33 -21.33 -21.17 7.40
N ALA A 34 -20.45 -20.22 7.66
CA ALA A 34 -20.85 -18.89 8.12
C ALA A 34 -21.57 -18.12 7.00
N HIS A 35 -22.45 -17.21 7.36
CA HIS A 35 -23.11 -16.30 6.41
C HIS A 35 -22.18 -15.20 5.91
N ALA A 36 -21.14 -14.86 6.68
CA ALA A 36 -20.15 -13.86 6.32
C ALA A 36 -18.75 -14.25 6.81
N TYR A 37 -17.77 -14.10 5.92
CA TYR A 37 -16.35 -14.29 6.18
C TYR A 37 -15.61 -12.97 5.98
N LEU A 38 -14.64 -12.67 6.84
CA LEU A 38 -13.68 -11.58 6.66
C LEU A 38 -12.29 -12.18 6.51
N MET A 39 -11.79 -12.17 5.29
CA MET A 39 -10.45 -12.67 4.94
C MET A 39 -9.43 -11.54 5.02
N VAL A 40 -8.54 -11.64 5.99
CA VAL A 40 -7.55 -10.60 6.34
C VAL A 40 -6.15 -11.10 6.05
N GLY A 41 -5.33 -10.31 5.39
CA GLY A 41 -3.91 -10.64 5.21
C GLY A 41 -3.27 -9.91 4.04
N PRO A 42 -1.94 -10.02 3.89
CA PRO A 42 -1.19 -9.35 2.85
C PRO A 42 -1.70 -9.66 1.44
N ARG A 43 -1.32 -8.81 0.47
CA ARG A 43 -1.64 -9.04 -0.94
C ARG A 43 -1.02 -10.36 -1.41
N GLY A 44 -1.67 -11.04 -2.36
CA GLY A 44 -1.14 -12.24 -3.00
C GLY A 44 -1.11 -13.51 -2.15
N THR A 45 -1.68 -13.52 -0.93
CA THR A 45 -1.71 -14.68 -0.03
C THR A 45 -2.86 -15.68 -0.29
N GLY A 46 -3.68 -15.44 -1.31
CA GLY A 46 -4.75 -16.36 -1.71
C GLY A 46 -6.14 -16.05 -1.13
N LYS A 47 -6.39 -14.86 -0.55
CA LYS A 47 -7.72 -14.45 -0.01
C LYS A 47 -8.84 -14.65 -1.02
N THR A 48 -8.77 -13.96 -2.14
CA THR A 48 -9.76 -14.02 -3.22
C THR A 48 -9.84 -15.41 -3.87
N THR A 49 -8.74 -16.17 -3.86
CA THR A 49 -8.71 -17.55 -4.33
C THR A 49 -9.55 -18.47 -3.46
N ILE A 50 -9.38 -18.42 -2.12
CA ILE A 50 -10.23 -19.19 -1.18
C ILE A 50 -11.68 -18.75 -1.27
N ALA A 51 -11.94 -17.43 -1.42
CA ALA A 51 -13.30 -16.92 -1.61
C ALA A 51 -13.99 -17.57 -2.83
N ARG A 52 -13.30 -17.68 -3.96
CA ARG A 52 -13.82 -18.33 -5.17
C ARG A 52 -13.97 -19.84 -5.00
N ILE A 53 -13.03 -20.50 -4.31
CA ILE A 53 -13.13 -21.94 -4.01
C ILE A 53 -14.34 -22.21 -3.11
N LEU A 54 -14.58 -21.35 -2.10
CA LEU A 54 -15.77 -21.42 -1.25
C LEU A 54 -17.06 -21.25 -2.06
N ALA A 55 -17.12 -20.27 -2.96
CA ALA A 55 -18.27 -20.06 -3.85
C ALA A 55 -18.54 -21.30 -4.73
N LYS A 56 -17.46 -21.92 -5.27
CA LYS A 56 -17.55 -23.19 -6.02
C LYS A 56 -18.07 -24.32 -5.14
N ALA A 57 -17.54 -24.47 -3.94
CA ALA A 57 -17.91 -25.55 -3.02
C ALA A 57 -19.39 -25.45 -2.59
N LEU A 58 -19.89 -24.24 -2.29
CA LEU A 58 -21.29 -23.97 -1.92
C LEU A 58 -22.26 -24.27 -3.07
N ASN A 59 -21.83 -24.13 -4.31
CA ASN A 59 -22.66 -24.30 -5.51
C ASN A 59 -22.33 -25.58 -6.29
N CYS A 60 -21.39 -26.40 -5.81
CA CYS A 60 -20.99 -27.62 -6.49
C CYS A 60 -22.09 -28.68 -6.44
N GLU A 61 -22.45 -29.23 -7.61
CA GLU A 61 -23.44 -30.31 -7.71
C GLU A 61 -22.95 -31.61 -7.10
N LYS A 62 -21.64 -31.89 -7.22
CA LYS A 62 -20.98 -33.13 -6.79
C LYS A 62 -19.79 -32.79 -5.88
N LEU A 63 -20.09 -32.27 -4.68
CA LEU A 63 -19.08 -31.97 -3.67
C LEU A 63 -18.32 -33.26 -3.29
N LYS A 64 -16.99 -33.18 -3.18
CA LYS A 64 -16.18 -34.31 -2.75
C LYS A 64 -16.29 -34.53 -1.22
N PRO A 65 -16.01 -35.77 -0.76
CA PRO A 65 -16.09 -36.11 0.69
C PRO A 65 -15.15 -35.26 1.58
N ASN A 66 -14.07 -34.74 1.02
CA ASN A 66 -13.14 -33.84 1.73
C ASN A 66 -13.59 -32.38 1.75
N GLY A 67 -14.73 -32.02 1.13
CA GLY A 67 -15.22 -30.65 1.03
C GLY A 67 -14.75 -29.89 -0.21
N ASP A 68 -13.91 -30.48 -1.05
CA ASP A 68 -13.47 -29.86 -2.29
C ASP A 68 -14.60 -29.80 -3.33
N PRO A 69 -14.69 -28.71 -4.11
CA PRO A 69 -15.54 -28.69 -5.29
C PRO A 69 -15.06 -29.71 -6.34
N CYS A 70 -15.96 -30.26 -7.13
CA CYS A 70 -15.60 -31.28 -8.13
C CYS A 70 -14.78 -30.71 -9.31
N ASP A 71 -14.86 -29.43 -9.56
CA ASP A 71 -14.21 -28.68 -10.64
C ASP A 71 -14.57 -29.11 -12.07
N LYS A 72 -15.66 -29.87 -12.23
CA LYS A 72 -16.09 -30.45 -13.52
C LYS A 72 -17.56 -30.22 -13.85
N CYS A 73 -18.44 -29.92 -12.86
CA CYS A 73 -19.84 -29.60 -13.10
C CYS A 73 -20.02 -28.22 -13.70
N SER A 74 -21.20 -27.95 -14.28
CA SER A 74 -21.50 -26.67 -14.94
C SER A 74 -21.21 -25.46 -14.05
N ASN A 75 -21.66 -25.50 -12.78
CA ASN A 75 -21.45 -24.42 -11.83
C ASN A 75 -19.96 -24.19 -11.51
N CYS A 76 -19.17 -25.28 -11.33
CA CYS A 76 -17.74 -25.15 -11.09
C CYS A 76 -16.99 -24.55 -12.28
N VAL A 77 -17.37 -24.93 -13.50
CA VAL A 77 -16.77 -24.40 -14.73
C VAL A 77 -17.13 -22.93 -14.90
N SER A 78 -18.42 -22.58 -14.79
CA SER A 78 -18.89 -21.20 -14.93
C SER A 78 -18.27 -20.24 -13.90
N ILE A 79 -18.08 -20.70 -12.64
CA ILE A 79 -17.37 -19.90 -11.60
C ILE A 79 -15.91 -19.71 -11.97
N ARG A 80 -15.23 -20.73 -12.49
CA ARG A 80 -13.82 -20.64 -12.93
C ARG A 80 -13.68 -19.64 -14.07
N GLU A 81 -14.62 -19.64 -15.00
CA GLU A 81 -14.66 -18.77 -16.18
C GLU A 81 -15.21 -17.36 -15.88
N GLY A 82 -15.74 -17.13 -14.67
CA GLY A 82 -16.31 -15.85 -14.28
C GLY A 82 -17.70 -15.53 -14.86
N SER A 83 -18.38 -16.56 -15.40
CA SER A 83 -19.71 -16.42 -16.04
C SER A 83 -20.89 -16.82 -15.13
N PHE A 84 -20.63 -17.19 -13.87
CA PHE A 84 -21.66 -17.65 -12.94
C PHE A 84 -22.44 -16.49 -12.32
N ILE A 85 -23.75 -16.39 -12.63
CA ILE A 85 -24.61 -15.26 -12.27
C ILE A 85 -24.76 -15.07 -10.74
N ASP A 86 -24.74 -16.16 -9.96
CA ASP A 86 -24.91 -16.11 -8.51
C ASP A 86 -23.58 -15.91 -7.75
N LEU A 87 -22.46 -15.63 -8.46
CA LEU A 87 -21.21 -15.13 -7.89
C LEU A 87 -21.01 -13.68 -8.34
N ILE A 88 -21.11 -12.76 -7.41
CA ILE A 88 -20.88 -11.34 -7.65
C ILE A 88 -19.58 -10.94 -6.98
N GLU A 89 -18.61 -10.53 -7.79
CA GLU A 89 -17.31 -10.03 -7.32
C GLU A 89 -17.26 -8.51 -7.52
N ILE A 90 -16.94 -7.80 -6.46
CA ILE A 90 -16.84 -6.35 -6.41
C ILE A 90 -15.48 -5.97 -5.88
N ASP A 91 -14.76 -5.15 -6.62
CA ASP A 91 -13.58 -4.46 -6.13
C ASP A 91 -14.01 -3.14 -5.48
N ALA A 92 -13.85 -3.05 -4.15
CA ALA A 92 -14.18 -1.85 -3.40
C ALA A 92 -13.25 -0.67 -3.74
N ALA A 93 -12.10 -0.90 -4.37
CA ALA A 93 -11.24 0.19 -4.84
C ALA A 93 -11.89 0.96 -5.98
N SER A 94 -12.64 0.27 -6.84
CA SER A 94 -13.37 0.84 -7.98
C SER A 94 -14.81 1.25 -7.62
N ASN A 95 -15.44 0.57 -6.64
CA ASN A 95 -16.84 0.75 -6.24
C ASN A 95 -16.92 1.17 -4.76
N ARG A 96 -16.48 2.40 -4.47
CA ARG A 96 -16.34 2.93 -3.09
C ARG A 96 -17.60 3.56 -2.54
N GLY A 97 -18.53 3.94 -3.44
CA GLY A 97 -19.66 4.80 -3.15
C GLY A 97 -20.80 4.11 -2.39
N ILE A 98 -21.61 4.92 -1.73
CA ILE A 98 -22.84 4.45 -1.06
C ILE A 98 -23.87 3.94 -2.09
N ASP A 99 -23.92 4.53 -3.28
CA ASP A 99 -24.89 4.17 -4.30
C ASP A 99 -24.54 2.81 -4.92
N ASP A 100 -23.26 2.50 -5.13
CA ASP A 100 -22.80 1.18 -5.57
C ASP A 100 -23.23 0.07 -4.59
N ILE A 101 -23.13 0.35 -3.28
CA ILE A 101 -23.53 -0.60 -2.24
C ILE A 101 -25.05 -0.64 -2.05
N ARG A 102 -25.79 0.42 -2.31
CA ARG A 102 -27.27 0.41 -2.34
C ARG A 102 -27.80 -0.44 -3.50
N ASP A 103 -27.24 -0.29 -4.69
CA ASP A 103 -27.56 -1.14 -5.85
C ASP A 103 -27.25 -2.61 -5.57
N LEU A 104 -26.14 -2.85 -4.91
CA LEU A 104 -25.78 -4.19 -4.43
C LEU A 104 -26.84 -4.72 -3.47
N LYS A 105 -27.29 -3.91 -2.50
CA LYS A 105 -28.29 -4.29 -1.49
C LYS A 105 -29.63 -4.69 -2.10
N ASP A 106 -30.03 -4.04 -3.19
CA ASP A 106 -31.27 -4.43 -3.89
C ASP A 106 -31.12 -5.75 -4.64
N LYS A 107 -29.95 -6.00 -5.23
CA LYS A 107 -29.59 -7.30 -5.85
C LYS A 107 -29.46 -8.44 -4.83
N ILE A 108 -29.08 -8.15 -3.59
CA ILE A 108 -28.93 -9.14 -2.51
C ILE A 108 -30.28 -9.77 -2.11
N LYS A 109 -31.37 -9.02 -2.19
CA LYS A 109 -32.72 -9.50 -1.85
C LYS A 109 -33.23 -10.60 -2.81
N LEU A 110 -32.63 -10.73 -3.99
CA LEU A 110 -33.03 -11.69 -4.99
C LEU A 110 -32.47 -13.09 -4.65
N ALA A 111 -33.31 -14.10 -4.76
CA ALA A 111 -32.92 -15.49 -4.58
C ALA A 111 -31.86 -15.92 -5.62
N PRO A 112 -31.03 -16.94 -5.31
CA PRO A 112 -30.15 -17.53 -6.30
C PRO A 112 -30.90 -18.02 -7.54
N THR A 113 -30.37 -17.79 -8.73
CA THR A 113 -31.00 -18.11 -10.01
C THR A 113 -30.59 -19.49 -10.52
N MET A 114 -29.29 -19.78 -10.49
CA MET A 114 -28.70 -21.03 -11.00
C MET A 114 -28.12 -21.88 -9.88
N GLY A 115 -27.54 -21.22 -8.88
CA GLY A 115 -26.84 -21.87 -7.78
C GLY A 115 -27.73 -22.26 -6.61
N ARG A 116 -27.13 -23.00 -5.65
CA ARG A 116 -27.74 -23.26 -4.34
C ARG A 116 -27.62 -22.06 -3.41
N ASN A 117 -26.53 -21.28 -3.57
CA ASN A 117 -26.19 -20.13 -2.76
C ASN A 117 -25.71 -18.97 -3.65
N LYS A 118 -26.11 -17.77 -3.31
CA LYS A 118 -25.59 -16.54 -3.90
C LYS A 118 -24.40 -16.08 -3.09
N VAL A 119 -23.27 -15.82 -3.74
CA VAL A 119 -22.02 -15.45 -3.06
C VAL A 119 -21.59 -14.07 -3.52
N TYR A 120 -21.32 -13.21 -2.54
CA TYR A 120 -20.79 -11.87 -2.76
C TYR A 120 -19.35 -11.81 -2.26
N ILE A 121 -18.40 -11.58 -3.16
CA ILE A 121 -17.00 -11.34 -2.83
C ILE A 121 -16.75 -9.84 -2.97
N ILE A 122 -16.38 -9.17 -1.88
CA ILE A 122 -15.99 -7.76 -1.87
C ILE A 122 -14.50 -7.71 -1.56
N ASP A 123 -13.71 -7.42 -2.58
CA ASP A 123 -12.26 -7.33 -2.44
C ASP A 123 -11.85 -5.92 -2.02
N GLU A 124 -10.75 -5.81 -1.28
CA GLU A 124 -10.21 -4.59 -0.66
C GLU A 124 -11.30 -3.77 0.07
N VAL A 125 -12.14 -4.47 0.85
CA VAL A 125 -13.32 -3.89 1.53
C VAL A 125 -12.98 -2.66 2.38
N HIS A 126 -11.75 -2.50 2.85
CA HIS A 126 -11.29 -1.32 3.61
C HIS A 126 -11.32 -0.01 2.80
N MET A 127 -11.51 -0.09 1.47
CA MET A 127 -11.64 1.07 0.59
C MET A 127 -13.06 1.64 0.53
N LEU A 128 -14.04 0.95 1.11
CA LEU A 128 -15.42 1.44 1.19
C LEU A 128 -15.52 2.68 2.08
N THR A 129 -16.42 3.59 1.74
CA THR A 129 -16.75 4.73 2.60
C THR A 129 -17.49 4.27 3.87
N THR A 130 -17.51 5.11 4.90
CA THR A 130 -18.22 4.81 6.16
C THR A 130 -19.71 4.57 5.93
N GLU A 131 -20.31 5.33 5.03
CA GLU A 131 -21.71 5.22 4.65
C GLU A 131 -22.00 3.88 3.93
N ALA A 132 -21.07 3.43 3.08
CA ALA A 132 -21.15 2.14 2.40
C ALA A 132 -21.04 0.98 3.40
N PHE A 133 -20.13 1.05 4.39
CA PHE A 133 -20.08 0.08 5.48
C PHE A 133 -21.40 0.04 6.27
N ASN A 134 -21.96 1.18 6.62
CA ASN A 134 -23.24 1.26 7.35
C ASN A 134 -24.39 0.65 6.54
N ALA A 135 -24.39 0.81 5.22
CA ALA A 135 -25.38 0.19 4.35
C ALA A 135 -25.30 -1.35 4.36
N LEU A 136 -24.08 -1.93 4.52
CA LEU A 136 -23.88 -3.37 4.62
C LEU A 136 -24.27 -3.95 5.98
N LEU A 137 -24.19 -3.18 7.07
CA LEU A 137 -24.42 -3.69 8.43
C LEU A 137 -25.76 -4.43 8.56
N LYS A 138 -26.86 -3.82 8.11
CA LYS A 138 -28.18 -4.44 8.20
C LYS A 138 -28.27 -5.78 7.46
N THR A 139 -27.57 -5.89 6.32
CA THR A 139 -27.53 -7.11 5.51
C THR A 139 -26.67 -8.21 6.14
N LEU A 140 -25.61 -7.81 6.87
CA LEU A 140 -24.77 -8.75 7.62
C LEU A 140 -25.42 -9.21 8.93
N GLU A 141 -26.30 -8.39 9.53
CA GLU A 141 -27.10 -8.76 10.71
C GLU A 141 -28.21 -9.74 10.36
N GLU A 142 -28.92 -9.45 9.28
CA GLU A 142 -30.08 -10.23 8.81
C GLU A 142 -29.83 -10.71 7.37
N PRO A 143 -28.90 -11.64 7.16
CA PRO A 143 -28.55 -12.09 5.82
C PRO A 143 -29.72 -12.84 5.17
N PRO A 144 -30.03 -12.60 3.90
CA PRO A 144 -31.01 -13.36 3.16
C PRO A 144 -30.65 -14.86 3.14
N LYS A 145 -31.67 -15.71 3.14
CA LYS A 145 -31.46 -17.16 3.04
C LYS A 145 -30.65 -17.51 1.80
N LYS A 146 -29.70 -18.44 1.95
CA LYS A 146 -28.83 -18.90 0.86
C LYS A 146 -27.91 -17.81 0.28
N THR A 147 -27.52 -16.82 1.09
CA THR A 147 -26.56 -15.79 0.70
C THR A 147 -25.33 -15.88 1.59
N THR A 148 -24.15 -15.78 1.00
CA THR A 148 -22.86 -15.79 1.72
C THR A 148 -22.03 -14.59 1.28
N PHE A 149 -21.50 -13.85 2.27
CA PHE A 149 -20.60 -12.73 2.03
C PHE A 149 -19.16 -13.14 2.30
N VAL A 150 -18.24 -12.74 1.44
CA VAL A 150 -16.80 -12.91 1.63
C VAL A 150 -16.14 -11.55 1.44
N LEU A 151 -15.75 -10.94 2.54
CA LEU A 151 -15.06 -9.66 2.57
C LEU A 151 -13.56 -9.91 2.63
N CYS A 152 -12.79 -9.35 1.68
CA CYS A 152 -11.33 -9.48 1.65
C CYS A 152 -10.68 -8.12 1.96
N THR A 153 -9.61 -8.11 2.75
CA THR A 153 -8.87 -6.88 3.06
C THR A 153 -7.39 -7.16 3.30
N THR A 154 -6.57 -6.19 2.94
CA THR A 154 -5.16 -6.13 3.33
C THR A 154 -4.96 -5.35 4.63
N GLU A 155 -5.95 -4.52 5.04
CA GLU A 155 -5.85 -3.61 6.17
C GLU A 155 -6.97 -3.84 7.19
N GLU A 156 -6.77 -4.78 8.11
CA GLU A 156 -7.75 -5.13 9.16
C GLU A 156 -8.16 -3.93 10.02
N HIS A 157 -7.22 -3.04 10.30
CA HIS A 157 -7.43 -1.91 11.19
C HIS A 157 -8.41 -0.87 10.64
N LYS A 158 -8.54 -0.76 9.32
CA LYS A 158 -9.49 0.14 8.64
C LYS A 158 -10.92 -0.41 8.58
N VAL A 159 -11.11 -1.72 8.85
CA VAL A 159 -12.45 -2.31 8.86
C VAL A 159 -13.12 -2.06 10.22
N PRO A 160 -14.33 -1.49 10.25
CA PRO A 160 -15.06 -1.21 11.50
C PRO A 160 -15.27 -2.46 12.38
N ALA A 161 -15.18 -2.27 13.69
CA ALA A 161 -15.40 -3.36 14.65
C ALA A 161 -16.81 -3.97 14.52
N THR A 162 -17.79 -3.17 14.13
CA THR A 162 -19.18 -3.59 13.87
C THR A 162 -19.30 -4.60 12.74
N ILE A 163 -18.46 -4.50 11.70
CA ILE A 163 -18.40 -5.49 10.62
C ILE A 163 -17.66 -6.74 11.09
N LYS A 164 -16.52 -6.58 11.78
CA LYS A 164 -15.72 -7.71 12.30
C LYS A 164 -16.53 -8.64 13.21
N SER A 165 -17.36 -8.06 14.07
CA SER A 165 -18.20 -8.84 15.01
C SER A 165 -19.29 -9.68 14.33
N ARG A 166 -19.63 -9.41 13.06
CA ARG A 166 -20.64 -10.12 12.28
C ARG A 166 -20.07 -11.10 11.26
N CYS A 167 -18.74 -11.14 11.16
CA CYS A 167 -18.03 -12.01 10.23
C CYS A 167 -17.17 -13.03 10.95
N GLN A 168 -17.01 -14.20 10.36
CA GLN A 168 -15.95 -15.11 10.75
C GLN A 168 -14.63 -14.59 10.20
N VAL A 169 -13.72 -14.16 11.09
CA VAL A 169 -12.42 -13.62 10.69
C VAL A 169 -11.44 -14.74 10.39
N CYS A 170 -10.84 -14.70 9.20
CA CYS A 170 -9.83 -15.64 8.71
C CYS A 170 -8.54 -14.86 8.42
N LYS A 171 -7.48 -15.09 9.21
CA LYS A 171 -6.21 -14.35 9.11
C LYS A 171 -5.18 -15.14 8.31
N PHE A 172 -4.86 -14.65 7.11
CA PHE A 172 -3.83 -15.19 6.23
C PHE A 172 -2.45 -14.70 6.65
N LYS A 173 -1.54 -15.62 6.87
CA LYS A 173 -0.13 -15.35 7.10
C LYS A 173 0.60 -15.20 5.75
N ARG A 174 1.73 -14.53 5.74
CA ARG A 174 2.63 -14.55 4.57
C ARG A 174 3.15 -15.98 4.39
N PRO A 175 3.13 -16.51 3.16
CA PRO A 175 3.77 -17.78 2.88
C PRO A 175 5.29 -17.67 3.08
N THR A 176 5.87 -18.77 3.51
CA THR A 176 7.33 -18.92 3.60
C THR A 176 7.94 -19.05 2.20
N VAL A 177 9.22 -18.73 2.06
CA VAL A 177 9.97 -18.93 0.80
C VAL A 177 9.81 -20.37 0.28
N LYS A 178 9.89 -21.37 1.17
CA LYS A 178 9.71 -22.80 0.80
C LYS A 178 8.34 -23.08 0.18
N GLN A 179 7.27 -22.49 0.71
CA GLN A 179 5.92 -22.64 0.16
C GLN A 179 5.79 -21.98 -1.22
N VAL A 180 6.38 -20.79 -1.40
CA VAL A 180 6.39 -20.10 -2.70
C VAL A 180 7.18 -20.90 -3.72
N VAL A 181 8.38 -21.38 -3.37
CA VAL A 181 9.20 -22.26 -4.24
C VAL A 181 8.45 -23.51 -4.67
N SER A 182 7.70 -24.14 -3.75
CA SER A 182 6.89 -25.33 -4.09
C SER A 182 5.84 -25.02 -5.16
N VAL A 183 5.17 -23.87 -5.06
CA VAL A 183 4.18 -23.44 -6.07
C VAL A 183 4.87 -23.11 -7.39
N LEU A 184 5.96 -22.33 -7.38
CA LEU A 184 6.71 -21.99 -8.58
C LEU A 184 7.24 -23.24 -9.31
N LYS A 185 7.74 -24.22 -8.54
CA LYS A 185 8.22 -25.50 -9.09
C LYS A 185 7.11 -26.26 -9.80
N SER A 186 5.90 -26.30 -9.21
CA SER A 186 4.76 -26.96 -9.86
C SER A 186 4.32 -26.24 -11.15
N VAL A 187 4.40 -24.94 -11.19
CA VAL A 187 4.13 -24.12 -12.39
C VAL A 187 5.20 -24.38 -13.45
N ALA A 188 6.49 -24.32 -13.08
CA ALA A 188 7.62 -24.56 -13.99
C ALA A 188 7.53 -25.95 -14.64
N ILE A 189 7.25 -27.00 -13.86
CA ILE A 189 7.06 -28.37 -14.40
C ILE A 189 5.89 -28.42 -15.39
N SER A 190 4.78 -27.74 -15.07
CA SER A 190 3.57 -27.77 -15.91
C SER A 190 3.74 -26.99 -17.22
N GLU A 191 4.60 -25.97 -17.25
CA GLU A 191 4.94 -25.17 -18.44
C GLU A 191 6.17 -25.73 -19.19
N GLY A 192 6.86 -26.73 -18.63
CA GLY A 192 8.09 -27.26 -19.22
C GLY A 192 9.28 -26.30 -19.12
N ILE A 193 9.29 -25.46 -18.12
CA ILE A 193 10.34 -24.46 -17.86
C ILE A 193 11.50 -25.17 -17.15
N ASP A 194 12.68 -25.12 -17.77
CA ASP A 194 13.93 -25.57 -17.14
C ASP A 194 14.55 -24.41 -16.36
N ILE A 195 14.36 -24.40 -15.05
CA ILE A 195 14.85 -23.37 -14.14
C ILE A 195 15.51 -24.00 -12.91
N SER A 196 16.64 -23.44 -12.49
CA SER A 196 17.37 -23.97 -11.34
C SER A 196 16.58 -23.77 -10.03
N GLN A 197 16.81 -24.65 -9.05
CA GLN A 197 16.20 -24.48 -7.73
C GLN A 197 16.68 -23.20 -7.03
N GLU A 198 17.91 -22.78 -7.31
CA GLU A 198 18.49 -21.56 -6.81
C GLU A 198 17.75 -20.32 -7.35
N ASP A 199 17.45 -20.29 -8.65
CA ASP A 199 16.70 -19.18 -9.28
C ASP A 199 15.24 -19.14 -8.82
N LEU A 200 14.61 -20.31 -8.61
CA LEU A 200 13.28 -20.37 -7.97
C LEU A 200 13.30 -19.78 -6.55
N MET A 201 14.38 -20.01 -5.78
CA MET A 201 14.54 -19.42 -4.45
C MET A 201 14.70 -17.90 -4.54
N LYS A 202 15.53 -17.40 -5.46
CA LYS A 202 15.71 -15.95 -5.69
C LYS A 202 14.39 -15.27 -6.05
N ILE A 203 13.60 -15.86 -6.95
CA ILE A 203 12.27 -15.36 -7.31
C ILE A 203 11.33 -15.36 -6.11
N ALA A 204 11.31 -16.43 -5.33
CA ALA A 204 10.47 -16.55 -4.16
C ALA A 204 10.81 -15.52 -3.07
N GLU A 205 12.10 -15.29 -2.82
CA GLU A 205 12.58 -14.26 -1.91
C GLU A 205 12.19 -12.86 -2.38
N ALA A 206 12.40 -12.55 -3.66
CA ALA A 206 12.06 -11.26 -4.25
C ALA A 206 10.56 -10.95 -4.20
N SER A 207 9.72 -11.99 -4.24
CA SER A 207 8.25 -11.84 -4.14
C SER A 207 7.76 -11.48 -2.74
N MET A 208 8.60 -11.56 -1.72
CA MET A 208 8.27 -11.28 -0.30
C MET A 208 7.01 -12.01 0.21
N GLY A 209 6.78 -13.24 -0.24
CA GLY A 209 5.62 -14.03 0.12
C GLY A 209 4.32 -13.63 -0.60
N ASP A 210 4.42 -13.08 -1.79
CA ASP A 210 3.30 -12.85 -2.71
C ASP A 210 3.32 -13.93 -3.82
N TYR A 211 2.40 -14.89 -3.75
CA TYR A 211 2.27 -15.93 -4.79
C TYR A 211 2.00 -15.34 -6.18
N ARG A 212 1.25 -14.26 -6.26
CA ARG A 212 0.94 -13.60 -7.53
C ARG A 212 2.17 -12.92 -8.09
N GLY A 213 2.89 -12.16 -7.26
CA GLY A 213 4.14 -11.52 -7.65
C GLY A 213 5.19 -12.53 -8.09
N ALA A 214 5.35 -13.62 -7.33
CA ALA A 214 6.26 -14.71 -7.69
C ALA A 214 5.95 -15.35 -9.07
N SER A 215 4.66 -15.61 -9.34
CA SER A 215 4.24 -16.18 -10.63
C SER A 215 4.46 -15.20 -11.79
N VAL A 216 4.30 -13.90 -11.58
CA VAL A 216 4.57 -12.85 -12.58
C VAL A 216 6.08 -12.78 -12.86
N LEU A 217 6.91 -12.83 -11.82
CA LEU A 217 8.38 -12.83 -12.00
C LEU A 217 8.85 -14.06 -12.76
N LEU A 218 8.32 -15.27 -12.45
CA LEU A 218 8.64 -16.47 -13.20
C LEU A 218 8.25 -16.36 -14.68
N GLU A 219 7.06 -15.78 -14.96
CA GLU A 219 6.58 -15.56 -16.33
C GLU A 219 7.49 -14.59 -17.08
N GLN A 220 7.93 -13.50 -16.43
CA GLN A 220 8.85 -12.51 -17.02
C GLN A 220 10.22 -13.09 -17.32
N VAL A 221 10.76 -13.96 -16.45
CA VAL A 221 12.02 -14.65 -16.71
C VAL A 221 11.91 -15.53 -17.94
N TYR A 222 10.83 -16.31 -18.04
CA TYR A 222 10.68 -17.30 -19.09
C TYR A 222 10.25 -16.69 -20.43
N GLU A 223 9.20 -15.87 -20.46
CA GLU A 223 8.68 -15.24 -21.67
C GLU A 223 9.58 -14.10 -22.19
N GLY A 224 10.29 -13.43 -21.26
CA GLY A 224 11.20 -12.33 -21.58
C GLY A 224 12.62 -12.78 -21.94
N ASP A 225 12.95 -14.08 -21.80
CA ASP A 225 14.32 -14.60 -21.94
C ASP A 225 15.35 -13.78 -21.17
N VAL A 226 14.98 -13.33 -19.96
CA VAL A 226 15.80 -12.48 -19.09
C VAL A 226 16.38 -13.28 -17.96
N ASP A 227 17.69 -13.19 -17.76
CA ASP A 227 18.33 -13.80 -16.61
C ASP A 227 17.73 -13.31 -15.28
N VAL A 228 17.50 -14.25 -14.34
CA VAL A 228 16.91 -13.98 -13.02
C VAL A 228 17.67 -12.90 -12.26
N ASN A 229 19.00 -12.92 -12.31
CA ASN A 229 19.84 -11.95 -11.60
C ASN A 229 19.66 -10.54 -12.18
N THR A 230 19.50 -10.44 -13.48
CA THR A 230 19.25 -9.18 -14.20
C THR A 230 17.85 -8.66 -13.88
N LEU A 231 16.82 -9.51 -13.98
CA LEU A 231 15.43 -9.12 -13.69
C LEU A 231 15.25 -8.65 -12.24
N LEU A 232 15.88 -9.35 -11.30
CA LEU A 232 15.76 -9.03 -9.87
C LEU A 232 16.73 -7.95 -9.41
N ASN A 233 17.51 -7.35 -10.34
CA ASN A 233 18.55 -6.38 -10.01
C ASN A 233 19.45 -6.85 -8.84
N LEU A 234 19.83 -8.14 -8.85
CA LEU A 234 20.64 -8.71 -7.77
C LEU A 234 22.05 -8.09 -7.73
N SER A 235 22.50 -7.47 -8.83
CA SER A 235 23.66 -6.59 -8.83
C SER A 235 23.53 -5.43 -7.84
N SER A 236 22.31 -4.94 -7.60
CA SER A 236 22.06 -3.90 -6.60
C SER A 236 22.25 -4.38 -5.16
N LYS A 237 22.07 -5.70 -4.88
CA LYS A 237 22.32 -6.27 -3.54
C LYS A 237 23.79 -6.18 -3.16
N LYS A 238 24.72 -6.47 -4.06
CA LYS A 238 26.16 -6.29 -3.85
C LYS A 238 26.52 -4.83 -3.60
N LYS A 239 25.88 -3.90 -4.29
CA LYS A 239 26.16 -2.46 -4.15
C LYS A 239 25.85 -1.88 -2.79
N TYR A 240 24.77 -2.30 -2.09
CA TYR A 240 24.56 -1.78 -0.74
C TYR A 240 25.54 -2.38 0.29
N VAL A 241 25.97 -3.64 0.10
CA VAL A 241 27.03 -4.24 0.94
C VAL A 241 28.35 -3.48 0.74
N GLU A 242 28.72 -3.19 -0.50
CA GLU A 242 29.90 -2.38 -0.84
C GLU A 242 29.78 -0.96 -0.27
N CYS A 243 28.63 -0.32 -0.43
CA CYS A 243 28.36 1.01 0.10
C CYS A 243 28.61 1.05 1.62
N VAL A 244 28.03 0.10 2.38
CA VAL A 244 28.26 0.00 3.83
C VAL A 244 29.74 -0.23 4.13
N GLY A 245 30.41 -1.07 3.35
CA GLY A 245 31.84 -1.29 3.47
C GLY A 245 32.69 -0.02 3.31
N TYR A 246 32.31 0.88 2.40
CA TYR A 246 32.95 2.18 2.22
C TYR A 246 32.59 3.18 3.33
N LEU A 247 31.31 3.19 3.75
CA LEU A 247 30.87 4.02 4.90
C LEU A 247 31.62 3.68 6.18
N LEU A 248 31.84 2.38 6.46
CA LEU A 248 32.63 1.92 7.60
C LEU A 248 34.09 2.37 7.54
N LYS A 249 34.66 2.50 6.33
CA LYS A 249 36.02 2.99 6.13
C LYS A 249 36.10 4.52 6.05
N SER A 250 34.97 5.22 6.18
CA SER A 250 34.84 6.68 5.98
C SER A 250 35.36 7.15 4.60
N ASP A 251 35.25 6.28 3.58
CA ASP A 251 35.61 6.58 2.20
C ASP A 251 34.40 7.16 1.45
N ALA A 252 34.17 8.45 1.68
CA ALA A 252 33.03 9.16 1.09
C ALA A 252 33.04 9.13 -0.44
N LYS A 253 34.22 9.18 -1.08
CA LYS A 253 34.33 9.19 -2.53
C LYS A 253 33.77 7.91 -3.12
N LYS A 254 34.25 6.75 -2.66
CA LYS A 254 33.80 5.46 -3.19
C LYS A 254 32.33 5.17 -2.85
N ALA A 255 31.86 5.62 -1.68
CA ALA A 255 30.45 5.49 -1.34
C ALA A 255 29.54 6.33 -2.25
N LEU A 256 29.98 7.55 -2.65
CA LEU A 256 29.29 8.39 -3.62
C LEU A 256 29.35 7.80 -5.04
N ASP A 257 30.48 7.21 -5.45
CA ASP A 257 30.62 6.51 -6.73
C ASP A 257 29.56 5.39 -6.83
N VAL A 258 29.37 4.59 -5.75
CA VAL A 258 28.31 3.55 -5.71
C VAL A 258 26.91 4.14 -5.87
N VAL A 259 26.61 5.26 -5.21
CA VAL A 259 25.30 5.93 -5.34
C VAL A 259 25.07 6.42 -6.79
N SER A 260 26.11 6.97 -7.41
CA SER A 260 26.10 7.42 -8.81
C SER A 260 25.87 6.25 -9.77
N ASP A 261 26.54 5.11 -9.54
CA ASP A 261 26.37 3.91 -10.35
C ASP A 261 24.94 3.34 -10.24
N VAL A 262 24.39 3.28 -9.04
CA VAL A 262 23.00 2.86 -8.81
C VAL A 262 22.02 3.75 -9.58
N TYR A 263 22.23 5.05 -9.55
CA TYR A 263 21.37 5.99 -10.27
C TYR A 263 21.53 5.88 -11.80
N SER A 264 22.77 5.75 -12.29
CA SER A 264 23.05 5.65 -13.73
C SER A 264 22.49 4.36 -14.35
N GLU A 265 22.37 3.29 -13.58
CA GLU A 265 21.73 2.04 -13.98
C GLU A 265 20.18 2.11 -13.96
N GLY A 266 19.62 3.27 -13.61
CA GLY A 266 18.15 3.47 -13.57
C GLY A 266 17.46 2.82 -12.36
N ILE A 267 18.19 2.43 -11.32
CA ILE A 267 17.64 1.86 -10.10
C ILE A 267 17.00 2.99 -9.28
N ASP A 268 15.75 2.79 -8.85
CA ASP A 268 15.06 3.74 -7.97
C ASP A 268 15.78 3.87 -6.62
N LEU A 269 16.39 5.04 -6.38
CA LEU A 269 17.13 5.33 -5.15
C LEU A 269 16.27 5.21 -3.89
N TYR A 270 14.97 5.50 -3.95
CA TYR A 270 14.08 5.32 -2.81
C TYR A 270 13.97 3.85 -2.41
N VAL A 271 13.83 2.96 -3.40
CA VAL A 271 13.78 1.52 -3.17
C VAL A 271 15.13 1.02 -2.67
N TRP A 272 16.22 1.44 -3.33
CA TRP A 272 17.58 1.02 -2.99
C TRP A 272 18.01 1.42 -1.58
N VAL A 273 17.74 2.66 -1.15
CA VAL A 273 18.02 3.11 0.22
C VAL A 273 17.12 2.36 1.23
N GLY A 274 15.89 2.01 0.84
CA GLY A 274 15.02 1.16 1.66
C GLY A 274 15.63 -0.23 1.92
N GLU A 275 16.25 -0.85 0.92
CA GLU A 275 16.96 -2.13 1.06
C GLU A 275 18.25 -1.98 1.88
N LEU A 276 19.00 -0.89 1.67
CA LEU A 276 20.17 -0.53 2.49
C LEU A 276 19.81 -0.39 3.98
N LEU A 277 18.67 0.23 4.29
CA LEU A 277 18.17 0.34 5.67
C LEU A 277 17.79 -1.02 6.25
N LYS A 278 17.21 -1.94 5.47
CA LYS A 278 16.94 -3.31 5.92
C LYS A 278 18.24 -4.05 6.25
N TYR A 279 19.25 -3.91 5.41
CA TYR A 279 20.57 -4.49 5.63
C TYR A 279 21.20 -3.98 6.94
N LEU A 280 21.21 -2.67 7.17
CA LEU A 280 21.71 -2.06 8.40
C LEU A 280 20.90 -2.48 9.64
N ARG A 281 19.57 -2.67 9.50
CA ARG A 281 18.72 -3.21 10.56
C ARG A 281 19.13 -4.64 10.93
N SER A 282 19.42 -5.50 9.95
CA SER A 282 19.89 -6.85 10.21
C SER A 282 21.24 -6.82 10.95
N MET A 283 22.17 -5.94 10.55
CA MET A 283 23.43 -5.73 11.27
C MET A 283 23.19 -5.29 12.73
N LEU A 284 22.23 -4.38 12.96
CA LEU A 284 21.87 -3.89 14.30
C LEU A 284 21.34 -5.02 15.19
N LEU A 285 20.45 -5.88 14.67
CA LEU A 285 19.88 -7.01 15.40
C LEU A 285 20.96 -8.03 15.77
N ILE A 286 21.80 -8.42 14.81
CA ILE A 286 22.92 -9.35 15.04
C ILE A 286 23.87 -8.77 16.08
N LYS A 287 24.24 -7.48 15.99
CA LYS A 287 25.09 -6.80 16.96
C LYS A 287 24.49 -6.76 18.37
N SER A 288 23.15 -6.72 18.45
CA SER A 288 22.40 -6.75 19.72
C SER A 288 22.18 -8.17 20.26
N GLY A 289 22.72 -9.22 19.61
CA GLY A 289 22.57 -10.61 20.04
C GLY A 289 21.22 -11.25 19.72
N ILE A 290 20.44 -10.64 18.85
CA ILE A 290 19.14 -11.14 18.39
C ILE A 290 19.36 -11.85 17.07
N SER A 291 19.02 -13.16 17.00
CA SER A 291 18.95 -13.87 15.72
C SER A 291 17.80 -13.26 14.90
N ASP A 292 18.11 -12.64 13.77
CA ASP A 292 17.08 -12.07 12.89
C ASP A 292 16.36 -13.20 12.14
N PRO A 293 15.08 -13.52 12.45
CA PRO A 293 14.32 -14.53 11.74
C PRO A 293 13.88 -14.07 10.35
N SER A 294 14.10 -12.79 10.01
CA SER A 294 13.74 -12.19 8.72
C SER A 294 14.87 -12.19 7.69
N THR A 295 15.98 -12.90 7.96
CA THR A 295 17.06 -13.07 6.99
C THR A 295 16.63 -14.01 5.86
N ASP A 296 15.84 -13.49 4.93
CA ASP A 296 15.73 -13.99 3.56
C ASP A 296 17.06 -13.69 2.80
N THR A 297 18.19 -13.90 3.46
CA THR A 297 19.51 -13.48 2.96
C THR A 297 20.27 -14.74 2.55
N THR A 298 20.83 -14.74 1.36
CA THR A 298 21.71 -15.84 0.89
C THR A 298 22.88 -16.02 1.86
N VAL A 299 23.36 -17.25 1.98
CA VAL A 299 24.47 -17.60 2.91
C VAL A 299 25.68 -16.69 2.72
N GLU A 300 25.98 -16.31 1.47
CA GLU A 300 27.11 -15.42 1.12
C GLU A 300 26.97 -14.02 1.76
N ILE A 301 25.77 -13.44 1.75
CA ILE A 301 25.51 -12.12 2.35
C ILE A 301 25.53 -12.21 3.89
N LEU A 302 25.13 -13.34 4.47
CA LEU A 302 25.23 -13.54 5.93
C LEU A 302 26.66 -13.52 6.43
N ASP A 303 27.60 -14.09 5.68
CA ASP A 303 29.02 -14.07 6.03
C ASP A 303 29.58 -12.65 5.94
N GLU A 304 29.23 -11.89 4.90
CA GLU A 304 29.60 -10.48 4.74
C GLU A 304 29.00 -9.59 5.84
N ILE A 305 27.72 -9.81 6.19
CA ILE A 305 27.07 -9.12 7.33
C ILE A 305 27.86 -9.37 8.62
N ASN A 306 28.15 -10.63 8.92
CA ASN A 306 28.85 -11.01 10.14
C ASN A 306 30.24 -10.36 10.23
N ASP A 307 30.96 -10.28 9.11
CA ASP A 307 32.26 -9.62 9.05
C ASP A 307 32.19 -8.11 9.22
N GLN A 308 31.17 -7.47 8.65
CA GLN A 308 30.95 -6.03 8.83
C GLN A 308 30.47 -5.70 10.24
N VAL A 309 29.61 -6.54 10.85
CA VAL A 309 29.10 -6.39 12.23
C VAL A 309 30.24 -6.44 13.24
N LYS A 310 31.28 -7.32 13.06
CA LYS A 310 32.44 -7.37 13.92
C LYS A 310 33.21 -6.04 13.95
N LYS A 311 33.26 -5.35 12.81
CA LYS A 311 34.01 -4.09 12.62
C LYS A 311 33.20 -2.83 12.96
N THR A 312 31.91 -2.97 13.35
CA THR A 312 31.00 -1.86 13.52
C THR A 312 30.66 -1.64 15.00
N ASP A 313 30.56 -0.38 15.44
CA ASP A 313 30.01 -0.01 16.74
C ASP A 313 28.51 0.23 16.70
N LEU A 314 27.80 -0.07 17.80
CA LEU A 314 26.35 0.11 17.92
C LEU A 314 25.95 1.58 17.76
N LYS A 315 26.73 2.51 18.29
CA LYS A 315 26.48 3.97 18.17
C LYS A 315 26.54 4.41 16.71
N TRP A 316 27.54 3.91 15.97
CA TRP A 316 27.69 4.19 14.54
C TRP A 316 26.49 3.66 13.75
N LEU A 317 26.05 2.42 14.01
CA LEU A 317 24.87 1.85 13.34
C LEU A 317 23.61 2.68 13.55
N VAL A 318 23.31 3.03 14.81
CA VAL A 318 22.12 3.83 15.13
C VAL A 318 22.19 5.20 14.45
N LYS A 319 23.34 5.87 14.46
CA LYS A 319 23.53 7.16 13.79
C LYS A 319 23.32 7.03 12.28
N THR A 320 23.98 6.06 11.65
CA THR A 320 23.91 5.81 10.21
C THR A 320 22.46 5.51 9.77
N ILE A 321 21.75 4.66 10.53
CA ILE A 321 20.33 4.37 10.25
C ILE A 321 19.48 5.64 10.32
N ASN A 322 19.65 6.48 11.34
CA ASN A 322 18.88 7.72 11.49
C ASN A 322 19.11 8.68 10.31
N VAL A 323 20.38 8.91 9.93
CA VAL A 323 20.75 9.79 8.81
C VAL A 323 20.16 9.26 7.49
N LEU A 324 20.26 7.95 7.23
CA LEU A 324 19.69 7.35 6.02
C LEU A 324 18.16 7.30 6.04
N MET A 325 17.51 7.15 7.20
CA MET A 325 16.04 7.25 7.29
C MET A 325 15.54 8.66 6.93
N GLU A 326 16.26 9.69 7.35
CA GLU A 326 15.95 11.08 6.99
C GLU A 326 16.16 11.31 5.49
N ALA A 327 17.30 10.86 4.95
CA ALA A 327 17.55 10.91 3.50
C ALA A 327 16.45 10.18 2.71
N HIS A 328 16.09 8.96 3.12
CA HIS A 328 15.02 8.18 2.48
C HIS A 328 13.69 8.92 2.42
N LYS A 329 13.30 9.59 3.52
CA LYS A 329 12.09 10.40 3.58
C LYS A 329 12.14 11.56 2.57
N ASN A 330 13.31 12.17 2.39
CA ASN A 330 13.49 13.37 1.57
C ASN A 330 13.69 13.09 0.08
N ILE A 331 14.01 11.85 -0.35
CA ILE A 331 14.24 11.50 -1.76
C ILE A 331 13.06 11.90 -2.65
N ARG A 332 11.82 11.59 -2.23
CA ARG A 332 10.60 11.84 -3.03
C ARG A 332 10.20 13.31 -3.12
N SER A 333 10.63 14.14 -2.18
CA SER A 333 10.34 15.57 -2.12
C SER A 333 11.47 16.43 -2.68
N SER A 334 12.66 15.86 -2.93
CA SER A 334 13.82 16.56 -3.45
C SER A 334 13.72 16.79 -4.95
N PHE A 335 14.08 17.97 -5.41
CA PHE A 335 14.21 18.29 -6.84
C PHE A 335 15.33 17.47 -7.52
N ILE A 336 16.41 17.19 -6.80
CA ILE A 336 17.49 16.29 -7.22
C ILE A 336 17.41 15.05 -6.35
N THR A 337 16.95 13.94 -6.91
CA THR A 337 16.68 12.69 -6.18
C THR A 337 17.93 12.07 -5.52
N GLN A 338 19.11 12.33 -6.06
CA GLN A 338 20.40 11.86 -5.50
C GLN A 338 20.84 12.65 -4.27
N LEU A 339 20.57 13.96 -4.24
CA LEU A 339 21.13 14.89 -3.26
C LEU A 339 20.91 14.50 -1.79
N PRO A 340 19.73 14.04 -1.35
CA PRO A 340 19.55 13.59 0.03
C PRO A 340 20.46 12.42 0.43
N VAL A 341 20.72 11.51 -0.50
CA VAL A 341 21.58 10.34 -0.27
C VAL A 341 23.04 10.74 -0.24
N GLU A 342 23.46 11.63 -1.12
CA GLU A 342 24.83 12.15 -1.20
C GLU A 342 25.18 12.92 0.09
N ILE A 343 24.27 13.79 0.58
CA ILE A 343 24.44 14.49 1.86
C ILE A 343 24.59 13.50 3.00
N ALA A 344 23.74 12.46 3.07
CA ALA A 344 23.79 11.44 4.10
C ALA A 344 25.14 10.69 4.10
N VAL A 345 25.64 10.30 2.93
CA VAL A 345 26.96 9.66 2.77
C VAL A 345 28.09 10.54 3.30
N VAL A 346 28.08 11.83 2.93
CA VAL A 346 29.11 12.77 3.40
C VAL A 346 29.02 12.97 4.92
N GLU A 347 27.81 13.10 5.48
CA GLU A 347 27.60 13.27 6.91
C GLU A 347 28.10 12.05 7.71
N ILE A 348 27.76 10.85 7.27
CA ILE A 348 28.20 9.60 7.92
C ILE A 348 29.72 9.50 7.91
N CYS A 349 30.35 9.77 6.77
CA CYS A 349 31.82 9.68 6.63
C CYS A 349 32.57 10.78 7.36
N SER A 350 32.03 12.01 7.46
CA SER A 350 32.65 13.12 8.16
C SER A 350 32.64 12.94 9.68
N SER A 351 31.59 12.32 10.20
CA SER A 351 31.43 12.07 11.64
C SER A 351 32.42 11.05 12.19
N GLY A 352 32.97 10.18 11.35
CA GLY A 352 34.02 9.20 11.76
C GLY A 352 35.42 9.83 12.01
N LYS A 353 35.62 11.09 11.63
CA LYS A 353 36.90 11.78 11.76
C LYS A 353 37.01 12.69 12.98
N SER A 354 35.93 12.98 13.69
CA SER A 354 35.93 13.88 14.85
C SER A 354 36.29 13.23 16.17
N ASP A 355 36.19 11.90 16.31
CA ASP A 355 36.49 11.21 17.57
C ASP A 355 37.99 10.85 17.76
N SER A 356 38.85 11.15 16.78
CA SER A 356 40.29 10.85 16.84
C SER A 356 41.20 12.07 16.99
N LYS A 357 40.66 13.32 17.08
CA LYS A 357 41.48 14.53 17.23
C LYS A 357 41.37 15.26 18.57
N ASP A 358 40.40 14.89 19.43
CA ASP A 358 40.23 15.56 20.73
C ASP A 358 40.95 14.88 21.91
N ALA A 359 41.84 13.93 21.63
CA ALA A 359 42.59 13.22 22.69
C ALA A 359 44.06 13.63 22.88
N GLU A 360 44.62 14.59 22.11
CA GLU A 360 46.04 14.94 22.20
C GLU A 360 46.41 16.42 22.48
N GLU A 361 45.44 17.30 22.74
CA GLU A 361 45.81 18.67 23.17
C GLU A 361 45.04 19.11 24.44
N ASN A 362 45.42 18.61 25.60
CA ASN A 362 45.28 19.36 26.87
C ASN A 362 46.12 18.74 27.98
N SER A 363 47.43 18.99 27.93
CA SER A 363 48.28 18.94 29.11
C SER A 363 49.31 20.08 29.05
N LYS A 364 48.90 21.28 29.45
CA LYS A 364 49.77 22.33 30.00
C LYS A 364 48.94 23.44 30.58
N SER A 365 48.78 23.49 31.89
CA SER A 365 48.52 24.70 32.65
C SER A 365 49.82 25.47 32.83
N PRO A 366 49.83 26.81 33.02
CA PRO A 366 49.74 27.33 34.38
C PRO A 366 48.96 28.65 34.56
N ASP A 367 48.26 28.66 35.67
CA ASP A 367 48.28 29.65 36.76
C ASP A 367 47.95 31.14 36.51
N SER A 368 47.14 31.59 37.48
CA SER A 368 46.94 32.94 38.05
C SER A 368 46.03 33.95 37.37
N GLY A 369 44.93 34.28 38.10
CA GLY A 369 44.75 35.71 38.44
C GLY A 369 43.36 36.31 38.22
N LYS A 370 42.54 36.29 39.29
CA LYS A 370 41.66 37.35 39.81
C LYS A 370 40.45 37.89 39.01
N LYS A 371 39.26 37.64 39.64
CA LYS A 371 38.16 38.56 40.02
C LYS A 371 37.50 39.44 38.96
N SER A 372 36.19 39.31 38.76
CA SER A 372 35.09 40.06 39.42
C SER A 372 33.74 39.78 38.74
N GLU A 373 32.79 39.42 39.54
CA GLU A 373 31.38 39.79 39.68
C GLU A 373 30.66 40.43 38.49
N SER A 374 29.55 39.83 38.05
CA SER A 374 28.21 40.38 38.24
C SER A 374 27.13 39.44 37.78
N GLU A 375 26.26 39.13 38.72
CA GLU A 375 24.95 38.48 38.56
C GLU A 375 24.04 39.21 37.60
N LYS A 376 23.19 38.51 36.89
CA LYS A 376 21.77 38.84 36.80
C LYS A 376 20.96 37.60 36.37
N ASP A 377 20.20 37.17 37.34
CA ASP A 377 18.98 36.39 37.29
C ASP A 377 18.03 36.78 36.15
N TYR A 378 17.40 35.80 35.52
CA TYR A 378 15.96 35.84 35.33
C TYR A 378 15.36 34.43 35.25
N SER A 379 14.51 34.22 36.24
CA SER A 379 13.71 33.07 36.62
C SER A 379 12.64 32.67 35.62
N THR A 380 12.40 31.37 35.60
CA THR A 380 11.14 30.65 35.22
C THR A 380 9.92 31.17 36.00
N PRO A 381 8.72 30.93 35.51
CA PRO A 381 7.68 30.41 36.40
C PRO A 381 7.00 29.12 35.94
N LYS A 382 6.89 28.26 36.92
CA LYS A 382 5.96 27.10 37.00
C LYS A 382 4.58 27.57 37.42
N ASN A 383 3.65 26.64 37.23
CA ASN A 383 2.41 26.33 37.96
C ASN A 383 1.09 26.62 37.24
N THR A 384 0.36 25.56 36.87
CA THR A 384 -0.60 24.75 37.65
C THR A 384 -1.83 25.47 38.15
N LYS A 385 -3.00 25.14 37.69
CA LYS A 385 -4.05 24.43 38.43
C LYS A 385 -5.37 24.28 37.66
N ILE A 386 -5.90 23.09 37.80
CA ILE A 386 -7.24 22.55 37.61
C ILE A 386 -8.26 23.34 38.44
N ILE A 387 -9.49 23.56 37.95
CA ILE A 387 -10.72 23.52 38.73
C ILE A 387 -11.90 23.21 37.79
N ASP A 388 -12.69 22.21 38.21
CA ASP A 388 -14.02 21.79 37.79
C ASP A 388 -15.09 22.81 38.16
N SER A 389 -16.23 22.78 37.43
CA SER A 389 -17.62 22.84 37.91
C SER A 389 -18.52 23.32 36.75
N VAL A 390 -19.45 22.51 36.25
CA VAL A 390 -20.82 22.17 36.66
C VAL A 390 -21.82 23.31 36.48
N ASP A 391 -22.92 22.97 35.82
CA ASP A 391 -24.30 23.42 35.79
C ASP A 391 -24.77 24.43 34.74
N ASP A 392 -25.65 23.88 33.93
CA ASP A 392 -27.15 24.05 33.86
C ASP A 392 -27.67 25.42 33.34
N ASP A 393 -28.42 25.43 32.28
CA ASP A 393 -29.86 25.67 32.20
C ASP A 393 -30.38 25.96 30.76
N LYS A 394 -31.30 25.17 30.35
CA LYS A 394 -32.55 25.37 29.60
C LYS A 394 -32.84 26.72 28.93
N LYS A 395 -33.31 26.70 27.71
CA LYS A 395 -34.69 26.93 27.22
C LYS A 395 -34.79 27.13 25.72
N ASN A 396 -35.58 26.25 25.09
CA ASN A 396 -36.83 26.52 24.32
C ASN A 396 -36.83 27.58 23.22
N GLY A 397 -37.26 27.13 22.03
CA GLY A 397 -37.83 27.99 20.99
C GLY A 397 -38.22 27.18 19.74
N LYS A 398 -39.44 26.70 19.73
CA LYS A 398 -40.18 26.15 18.57
C LYS A 398 -40.38 27.23 17.47
N ASN A 399 -40.49 26.77 16.23
CA ASN A 399 -41.58 27.00 15.24
C ASN A 399 -41.15 26.41 13.92
N GLU A 400 -41.78 25.33 13.46
CA GLU A 400 -42.97 25.19 12.62
C GLU A 400 -42.85 25.85 11.24
N VAL A 401 -42.69 24.96 10.26
CA VAL A 401 -43.65 24.58 9.15
C VAL A 401 -44.01 25.68 8.16
N LYS A 402 -43.73 25.45 6.89
CA LYS A 402 -44.74 25.34 5.83
C LYS A 402 -44.21 24.89 4.48
N ASP A 403 -44.93 23.94 3.94
CA ASP A 403 -44.99 23.42 2.56
C ASP A 403 -45.18 24.48 1.45
N SER A 404 -44.73 24.13 0.24
CA SER A 404 -45.47 24.20 -1.03
C SER A 404 -44.56 23.72 -2.16
N VAL A 405 -44.79 22.52 -2.72
CA VAL A 405 -45.61 22.15 -3.86
C VAL A 405 -45.12 22.70 -5.21
N ALA A 406 -44.55 21.76 -5.97
CA ALA A 406 -44.71 21.39 -7.39
C ALA A 406 -44.59 22.43 -8.51
N LYS A 407 -43.77 22.11 -9.52
CA LYS A 407 -44.22 21.69 -10.90
C LYS A 407 -43.05 21.55 -11.90
N LYS A 408 -43.05 20.36 -12.57
CA LYS A 408 -42.82 20.07 -14.02
C LYS A 408 -41.69 20.86 -14.73
N GLY A 409 -40.66 20.31 -15.30
CA GLY A 409 -40.60 19.20 -16.28
C GLY A 409 -40.09 19.74 -17.61
N LYS A 410 -39.02 19.18 -18.13
CA LYS A 410 -38.84 18.83 -19.55
C LYS A 410 -37.45 18.22 -19.78
N THR A 411 -37.50 17.05 -20.32
CA THR A 411 -36.47 16.31 -21.05
C THR A 411 -35.90 17.12 -22.21
N GLU A 412 -34.57 17.08 -22.38
CA GLU A 412 -33.95 17.14 -23.71
C GLU A 412 -32.61 16.36 -23.70
N SER A 413 -32.63 15.44 -24.54
CA SER A 413 -31.76 14.54 -25.29
C SER A 413 -30.25 14.78 -25.26
N VAL A 414 -29.57 13.63 -25.00
CA VAL A 414 -28.21 13.24 -25.30
C VAL A 414 -27.84 13.48 -26.76
N LYS A 415 -26.69 14.05 -27.03
CA LYS A 415 -25.92 13.88 -28.27
C LYS A 415 -24.49 13.52 -27.98
N GLU A 416 -24.18 12.32 -28.44
CA GLU A 416 -22.82 11.81 -28.65
C GLU A 416 -21.98 12.76 -29.50
N TYR A 417 -20.72 12.93 -29.16
CA TYR A 417 -19.70 13.38 -30.08
C TYR A 417 -18.54 12.41 -30.08
N SER A 418 -18.36 11.77 -31.21
CA SER A 418 -17.26 10.94 -31.66
C SER A 418 -15.94 11.74 -31.78
N GLU A 419 -14.86 11.06 -31.45
CA GLU A 419 -13.47 11.47 -31.71
C GLU A 419 -13.22 11.59 -33.23
N ASP A 420 -12.54 12.66 -33.62
CA ASP A 420 -11.73 12.63 -34.84
C ASP A 420 -10.47 13.51 -34.66
N ASN A 421 -9.34 12.88 -34.94
CA ASN A 421 -8.00 13.47 -34.94
C ASN A 421 -7.74 14.25 -36.22
N SER A 422 -7.33 15.50 -36.12
CA SER A 422 -6.37 16.06 -37.09
C SER A 422 -5.72 17.35 -36.57
N LYS A 423 -4.42 17.41 -36.73
CA LYS A 423 -3.52 18.52 -36.43
C LYS A 423 -3.87 19.75 -37.26
N ASP A 424 -3.95 20.91 -36.61
CA ASP A 424 -3.51 22.18 -37.19
C ASP A 424 -3.36 23.22 -36.07
N ASP A 425 -2.13 23.69 -35.87
CA ASP A 425 -1.77 24.80 -35.00
C ASP A 425 -2.32 26.13 -35.59
N LYS A 426 -3.53 26.51 -35.11
CA LYS A 426 -3.99 27.91 -35.19
C LYS A 426 -4.22 28.40 -33.75
N LYS A 427 -3.38 29.36 -33.33
CA LYS A 427 -3.61 30.16 -32.11
C LYS A 427 -4.98 30.81 -32.22
N GLU A 428 -5.99 30.20 -31.58
CA GLU A 428 -7.31 30.81 -31.41
C GLU A 428 -7.18 32.01 -30.46
N SER A 429 -7.74 33.15 -30.87
CA SER A 429 -7.86 34.31 -30.00
C SER A 429 -8.70 33.98 -28.76
N PRO A 430 -8.34 34.42 -27.55
CA PRO A 430 -9.06 34.11 -26.33
C PRO A 430 -10.50 34.58 -26.43
N ILE A 431 -11.45 33.74 -26.04
CA ILE A 431 -12.89 34.02 -26.08
C ILE A 431 -13.25 35.19 -25.14
N VAL A 432 -12.46 35.39 -24.08
CA VAL A 432 -12.59 36.51 -23.14
C VAL A 432 -11.24 37.21 -22.98
N PRO A 433 -11.17 38.56 -23.14
CA PRO A 433 -9.93 39.30 -22.97
C PRO A 433 -9.40 39.17 -21.54
N PHE A 434 -8.07 38.95 -21.39
CA PHE A 434 -7.40 38.76 -20.09
C PHE A 434 -7.74 39.88 -19.08
N LYS A 435 -7.74 41.15 -19.51
CA LYS A 435 -8.09 42.32 -18.65
C LYS A 435 -9.48 42.22 -18.00
N LYS A 436 -10.43 41.56 -18.65
CA LYS A 436 -11.76 41.31 -18.08
C LYS A 436 -11.73 40.22 -17.01
N ILE A 437 -10.94 39.15 -17.26
CA ILE A 437 -10.75 38.07 -16.30
C ILE A 437 -10.03 38.58 -15.06
N GLU A 438 -8.98 39.35 -15.22
CA GLU A 438 -8.25 39.96 -14.09
C GLU A 438 -9.14 40.85 -13.22
N LYS A 439 -10.00 41.64 -13.82
CA LYS A 439 -10.93 42.54 -13.10
C LYS A 439 -12.02 41.77 -12.35
N ASP A 440 -12.54 40.68 -12.96
CA ASP A 440 -13.65 39.93 -12.40
C ASP A 440 -13.19 38.71 -11.60
N TRP A 441 -11.85 38.48 -11.44
CA TRP A 441 -11.28 37.27 -10.80
C TRP A 441 -11.83 37.02 -9.41
N ASN A 442 -11.89 38.04 -8.56
CA ASN A 442 -12.39 37.92 -7.20
C ASN A 442 -13.89 37.56 -7.15
N LYS A 443 -14.66 37.98 -8.14
CA LYS A 443 -16.06 37.64 -8.27
C LYS A 443 -16.21 36.18 -8.71
N PHE A 444 -15.43 35.74 -9.68
CA PHE A 444 -15.37 34.37 -10.16
C PHE A 444 -14.97 33.39 -9.03
N VAL A 445 -13.97 33.74 -8.22
CA VAL A 445 -13.56 32.94 -7.07
C VAL A 445 -14.68 32.80 -6.03
N LYS A 446 -15.45 33.87 -5.78
CA LYS A 446 -16.58 33.79 -4.85
C LYS A 446 -17.75 32.94 -5.40
N GLU A 447 -18.07 33.06 -6.68
CA GLU A 447 -19.12 32.29 -7.32
C GLU A 447 -18.75 30.79 -7.50
N SER A 448 -17.46 30.48 -7.57
CA SER A 448 -16.98 29.08 -7.60
C SER A 448 -17.26 28.31 -6.31
N LYS A 449 -17.59 29.01 -5.21
CA LYS A 449 -17.97 28.40 -3.93
C LYS A 449 -19.20 27.51 -4.05
N ASP A 450 -20.17 27.92 -4.84
CA ASP A 450 -21.44 27.22 -5.01
C ASP A 450 -21.28 25.95 -5.91
N LEU A 451 -20.17 25.91 -6.68
CA LEU A 451 -19.85 24.77 -7.53
C LEU A 451 -18.95 23.75 -6.80
N ASN A 452 -17.91 24.23 -6.12
CA ASN A 452 -16.98 23.35 -5.39
C ASN A 452 -16.16 24.14 -4.35
N HIS A 453 -16.33 23.81 -3.06
CA HIS A 453 -15.66 24.49 -1.93
C HIS A 453 -14.13 24.33 -1.96
N SER A 454 -13.62 23.16 -2.38
CA SER A 454 -12.18 22.89 -2.48
C SER A 454 -11.56 23.68 -3.64
N LEU A 455 -12.27 23.81 -4.76
CA LEU A 455 -11.85 24.62 -5.90
C LEU A 455 -11.75 26.10 -5.52
N MET A 456 -12.73 26.65 -4.78
CA MET A 456 -12.69 28.02 -4.28
C MET A 456 -11.45 28.27 -3.40
N ALA A 457 -11.13 27.35 -2.49
CA ALA A 457 -9.97 27.46 -1.62
C ALA A 457 -8.66 27.53 -2.41
N LEU A 458 -8.51 26.69 -3.45
CA LEU A 458 -7.36 26.70 -4.36
C LEU A 458 -7.30 28.01 -5.17
N LEU A 459 -8.40 28.44 -5.77
CA LEU A 459 -8.46 29.67 -6.58
C LEU A 459 -8.21 30.93 -5.77
N THR A 460 -8.47 30.92 -4.47
CA THR A 460 -8.16 32.06 -3.56
C THR A 460 -6.64 32.28 -3.43
N LEU A 461 -5.85 31.21 -3.61
CA LEU A 461 -4.39 31.25 -3.56
C LEU A 461 -3.75 31.49 -4.94
N CYS A 462 -4.57 31.70 -5.99
CA CYS A 462 -4.12 31.87 -7.35
C CYS A 462 -4.33 33.29 -7.86
N LYS A 463 -3.39 33.76 -8.70
CA LYS A 463 -3.52 35.00 -9.46
C LYS A 463 -3.47 34.69 -10.97
N PRO A 464 -4.44 35.14 -11.77
CA PRO A 464 -4.41 34.89 -13.22
C PRO A 464 -3.26 35.69 -13.84
N ILE A 465 -2.49 35.01 -14.72
CA ILE A 465 -1.34 35.60 -15.43
C ILE A 465 -1.64 35.76 -16.92
N ASN A 466 -2.28 34.77 -17.53
CA ASN A 466 -2.52 34.74 -18.97
C ASN A 466 -3.74 33.90 -19.32
N VAL A 467 -4.22 34.04 -20.56
CA VAL A 467 -5.29 33.24 -21.15
C VAL A 467 -4.82 32.69 -22.49
N GLU A 468 -4.87 31.37 -22.65
CA GLU A 468 -4.57 30.69 -23.91
C GLU A 468 -5.79 29.90 -24.37
N GLY A 469 -6.41 30.32 -25.47
CA GLY A 469 -7.61 29.72 -25.99
C GLY A 469 -8.76 29.73 -24.96
N ARG A 470 -9.14 28.56 -24.43
CA ARG A 470 -10.19 28.37 -23.41
C ARG A 470 -9.64 28.15 -22.00
N SER A 471 -8.33 28.26 -21.80
CA SER A 471 -7.68 28.00 -20.53
C SER A 471 -7.12 29.27 -19.92
N ILE A 472 -7.26 29.40 -18.59
CA ILE A 472 -6.68 30.48 -17.79
C ILE A 472 -5.42 29.94 -17.13
N ILE A 473 -4.29 30.59 -17.35
CA ILE A 473 -3.03 30.32 -16.67
C ILE A 473 -2.98 31.18 -15.43
N ALA A 474 -2.82 30.55 -14.26
CA ALA A 474 -2.76 31.24 -12.98
C ALA A 474 -1.52 30.82 -12.19
N GLU A 475 -0.91 31.76 -11.50
CA GLU A 475 0.19 31.54 -10.56
C GLU A 475 -0.37 31.25 -9.16
N VAL A 476 0.20 30.27 -8.48
CA VAL A 476 -0.21 29.86 -7.13
C VAL A 476 0.76 30.42 -6.11
N PHE A 477 0.28 31.21 -5.18
CA PHE A 477 1.07 31.73 -4.06
C PHE A 477 0.87 30.84 -2.84
N TYR A 478 1.93 30.09 -2.44
CA TYR A 478 1.96 29.47 -1.13
C TYR A 478 2.56 30.46 -0.13
N PRO A 479 1.83 30.86 0.91
CA PRO A 479 2.48 31.49 2.04
C PRO A 479 3.35 30.44 2.75
N PHE A 480 4.66 30.70 2.82
CA PHE A 480 5.60 29.92 3.63
C PHE A 480 5.34 30.17 5.12
#